data_51e1ccfe45a188185fdf04ecc6ab39d7
#
_entry.id   51e1ccfe45a188185fdf04ecc6ab39d7
#
_cell.length_a   1.000
_cell.length_b   1.000
_cell.length_c   1.000
_cell.angle_alpha   90.00
_cell.angle_beta   90.00
_cell.angle_gamma   90.00
#
_symmetry.space_group_name_H-M   'P 1'
#
loop_
_entity.id
_entity.type
_entity.pdbx_description
1 polymer ?
#
loop_
_entity_poly.entity_id
_entity_poly.type
_entity_poly.pdbx_seq_one_letter_code
_entity_poly.pdbx_strand_id
1 'polypeptide(L)'
;MARISPPASWGNAPESTPTLAPGAGTADTVSPSVAAVAAVLSHRPEFARAIDKAFEAIYARPTLPRRLVELIRLRIAFHNQCRTCMAMRHDAARNDGVTEGLVCSLEKPEESSDLTAAERAALSFADLFATDHLAIDDAVYDDLRRYFDEGELVEIGMNCAMDVGMGRLAATWDLVDDLPEQYRDPERRYGPWDIAEPIRVGNAE
;
A
#
# COMPACT_ATOMS: atom_id res chain seq x y z
N MET A 1 18.23 -11.47 0.47
CA MET A 1 19.19 -10.53 -0.17
C MET A 1 18.46 -9.85 -1.32
N ALA A 2 18.46 -8.53 -1.37
CA ALA A 2 17.78 -7.75 -2.40
C ALA A 2 18.20 -8.19 -3.82
N ARG A 3 17.23 -8.38 -4.71
CA ARG A 3 17.47 -8.81 -6.11
C ARG A 3 17.95 -7.68 -7.01
N ILE A 4 17.66 -6.43 -6.66
CA ILE A 4 18.16 -5.23 -7.30
C ILE A 4 18.78 -4.34 -6.22
N SER A 5 20.06 -4.06 -6.33
CA SER A 5 20.74 -3.16 -5.40
C SER A 5 20.48 -1.70 -5.76
N PRO A 6 20.43 -0.78 -4.79
CA PRO A 6 20.42 0.66 -5.06
C PRO A 6 21.64 1.06 -5.91
N PRO A 7 21.56 2.16 -6.72
CA PRO A 7 22.72 2.68 -7.42
C PRO A 7 23.78 3.18 -6.43
N ALA A 8 25.06 3.08 -6.80
CA ALA A 8 26.18 3.51 -5.95
C ALA A 8 26.08 4.99 -5.51
N SER A 9 25.40 5.82 -6.31
CA SER A 9 25.17 7.25 -6.02
C SER A 9 24.04 7.51 -5.00
N TRP A 10 23.32 6.49 -4.54
CA TRP A 10 22.14 6.66 -3.67
C TRP A 10 22.49 7.39 -2.36
N GLY A 11 23.62 7.10 -1.74
CA GLY A 11 24.07 7.75 -0.51
C GLY A 11 24.34 9.26 -0.63
N ASN A 12 24.38 9.79 -1.87
CA ASN A 12 24.52 11.21 -2.20
C ASN A 12 23.28 11.75 -2.93
N ALA A 13 22.14 11.09 -2.78
CA ALA A 13 20.90 11.48 -3.45
C ALA A 13 20.49 12.90 -3.01
N PRO A 14 20.07 13.79 -3.94
CA PRO A 14 19.63 15.13 -3.58
C PRO A 14 18.37 15.07 -2.70
N GLU A 15 18.15 16.12 -1.88
CA GLU A 15 16.98 16.27 -1.00
C GLU A 15 15.63 16.13 -1.74
N SER A 16 15.62 16.30 -3.07
CA SER A 16 14.45 16.13 -3.93
C SER A 16 14.23 14.69 -4.40
N THR A 17 14.88 13.70 -3.79
CA THR A 17 14.69 12.30 -4.15
C THR A 17 13.25 11.88 -3.84
N PRO A 18 12.53 11.27 -4.80
CA PRO A 18 11.14 10.87 -4.60
C PRO A 18 10.99 9.96 -3.40
N THR A 19 10.11 10.32 -2.49
CA THR A 19 9.69 9.46 -1.39
C THR A 19 8.38 8.81 -1.81
N LEU A 20 8.40 7.53 -2.13
CA LEU A 20 7.22 6.74 -2.53
C LEU A 20 6.15 6.59 -1.42
N ALA A 21 6.26 7.36 -0.39
CA ALA A 21 5.26 7.50 0.66
C ALA A 21 5.06 9.00 0.89
N PRO A 22 4.02 9.61 0.31
CA PRO A 22 3.66 11.01 0.58
C PRO A 22 3.43 11.19 2.08
N GLY A 23 4.14 12.15 2.68
CA GLY A 23 4.17 12.33 4.13
C GLY A 23 5.20 11.46 4.86
N ALA A 24 5.99 10.65 4.16
CA ALA A 24 7.21 10.12 4.75
C ALA A 24 8.15 11.28 5.06
N GLY A 25 8.58 11.37 6.31
CA GLY A 25 9.49 12.41 6.78
C GLY A 25 10.80 12.48 5.99
N THR A 26 11.74 13.28 6.46
CA THR A 26 13.11 13.33 5.91
C THR A 26 13.75 11.94 5.86
N ALA A 27 14.76 11.74 5.04
CA ALA A 27 15.46 10.45 4.86
C ALA A 27 15.82 9.74 6.18
N ASP A 28 16.01 10.50 7.27
CA ASP A 28 16.35 9.98 8.60
C ASP A 28 15.15 9.35 9.36
N THR A 29 13.92 9.55 8.88
CA THR A 29 12.68 9.05 9.53
C THR A 29 11.96 7.95 8.73
N VAL A 30 12.44 7.64 7.53
CA VAL A 30 11.86 6.60 6.66
C VAL A 30 12.51 5.25 6.96
N SER A 31 11.67 4.21 7.11
CA SER A 31 12.17 2.83 7.26
C SER A 31 13.12 2.47 6.12
N PRO A 32 14.24 1.77 6.41
CA PRO A 32 15.19 1.33 5.38
C PRO A 32 14.54 0.57 4.21
N SER A 33 13.53 -0.29 4.44
CA SER A 33 12.84 -1.00 3.36
C SER A 33 12.02 -0.06 2.47
N VAL A 34 11.38 0.96 3.04
CA VAL A 34 10.67 1.99 2.26
C VAL A 34 11.66 2.82 1.46
N ALA A 35 12.76 3.23 2.09
CA ALA A 35 13.85 3.94 1.41
C ALA A 35 14.48 3.09 0.30
N ALA A 36 14.60 1.77 0.50
CA ALA A 36 15.15 0.85 -0.49
C ALA A 36 14.30 0.75 -1.77
N VAL A 37 12.97 0.82 -1.66
CA VAL A 37 12.09 0.88 -2.86
C VAL A 37 12.36 2.13 -3.67
N ALA A 38 12.44 3.30 -3.02
CA ALA A 38 12.78 4.57 -3.67
C ALA A 38 14.19 4.52 -4.28
N ALA A 39 15.15 3.91 -3.57
CA ALA A 39 16.52 3.74 -4.00
C ALA A 39 16.62 2.89 -5.28
N VAL A 40 15.89 1.76 -5.36
CA VAL A 40 15.85 0.94 -6.57
C VAL A 40 15.22 1.71 -7.72
N LEU A 41 14.13 2.43 -7.51
CA LEU A 41 13.49 3.26 -8.54
C LEU A 41 14.37 4.40 -9.03
N SER A 42 15.35 4.85 -8.22
CA SER A 42 16.27 5.92 -8.61
C SER A 42 17.24 5.54 -9.75
N HIS A 43 17.33 4.25 -10.11
CA HIS A 43 17.97 3.86 -11.38
C HIS A 43 17.28 4.49 -12.61
N ARG A 44 16.01 4.86 -12.47
CA ARG A 44 15.20 5.51 -13.50
C ARG A 44 14.42 6.68 -12.88
N PRO A 45 15.11 7.81 -12.64
CA PRO A 45 14.56 8.93 -11.88
C PRO A 45 13.32 9.57 -12.53
N GLU A 46 13.17 9.46 -13.85
CA GLU A 46 11.97 9.93 -14.54
C GLU A 46 10.73 9.11 -14.17
N PHE A 47 10.86 7.77 -14.03
CA PHE A 47 9.75 6.92 -13.55
C PHE A 47 9.50 7.14 -12.07
N ALA A 48 10.54 7.24 -11.25
CA ALA A 48 10.42 7.50 -9.83
C ALA A 48 9.57 8.76 -9.57
N ARG A 49 9.87 9.88 -10.24
CA ARG A 49 9.10 11.12 -10.12
C ARG A 49 7.66 11.02 -10.62
N ALA A 50 7.40 10.27 -11.69
CA ALA A 50 6.04 10.09 -12.21
C ALA A 50 5.18 9.27 -11.23
N ILE A 51 5.74 8.19 -10.67
CA ILE A 51 5.08 7.32 -9.69
C ILE A 51 4.85 8.08 -8.39
N ASP A 52 5.83 8.86 -7.92
CA ASP A 52 5.69 9.68 -6.71
C ASP A 52 4.50 10.65 -6.80
N LYS A 53 4.33 11.32 -7.95
CA LYS A 53 3.16 12.18 -8.19
C LYS A 53 1.83 11.41 -8.19
N ALA A 54 1.82 10.19 -8.73
CA ALA A 54 0.61 9.36 -8.71
C ALA A 54 0.27 8.94 -7.28
N PHE A 55 1.26 8.53 -6.49
CA PHE A 55 1.06 8.23 -5.08
C PHE A 55 0.68 9.46 -4.24
N GLU A 56 1.23 10.64 -4.55
CA GLU A 56 0.80 11.89 -3.92
C GLU A 56 -0.71 12.13 -4.14
N ALA A 57 -1.21 11.90 -5.34
CA ALA A 57 -2.64 12.05 -5.62
C ALA A 57 -3.49 11.06 -4.81
N ILE A 58 -3.06 9.79 -4.70
CA ILE A 58 -3.81 8.75 -4.00
C ILE A 58 -3.75 8.90 -2.47
N TYR A 59 -2.56 9.16 -1.89
CA TYR A 59 -2.38 9.10 -0.45
C TYR A 59 -2.35 10.44 0.26
N ALA A 60 -1.88 11.51 -0.41
CA ALA A 60 -1.79 12.82 0.21
C ALA A 60 -3.06 13.67 -0.02
N ARG A 61 -3.76 13.44 -1.13
CA ARG A 61 -4.93 14.24 -1.54
C ARG A 61 -6.13 13.37 -1.96
N PRO A 62 -6.45 12.28 -1.27
CA PRO A 62 -7.60 11.47 -1.64
C PRO A 62 -8.89 12.27 -1.45
N THR A 63 -9.91 11.98 -2.28
CA THR A 63 -11.30 12.37 -2.03
C THR A 63 -11.98 11.31 -1.16
N LEU A 64 -11.55 10.07 -1.27
CA LEU A 64 -11.96 8.97 -0.41
C LEU A 64 -11.44 9.15 1.03
N PRO A 65 -12.13 8.61 2.05
CA PRO A 65 -11.60 8.54 3.41
C PRO A 65 -10.21 7.84 3.43
N ARG A 66 -9.24 8.44 4.11
CA ARG A 66 -7.87 7.87 4.22
C ARG A 66 -7.89 6.46 4.81
N ARG A 67 -8.83 6.19 5.70
CA ARG A 67 -9.12 4.87 6.23
C ARG A 67 -9.41 3.87 5.12
N LEU A 68 -10.30 4.19 4.17
CA LEU A 68 -10.64 3.30 3.06
C LEU A 68 -9.46 3.05 2.13
N VAL A 69 -8.72 4.11 1.77
CA VAL A 69 -7.49 4.01 0.94
C VAL A 69 -6.50 3.03 1.56
N GLU A 70 -6.26 3.14 2.87
CA GLU A 70 -5.33 2.27 3.59
C GLU A 70 -5.82 0.81 3.69
N LEU A 71 -7.13 0.60 3.90
CA LEU A 71 -7.71 -0.74 3.94
C LEU A 71 -7.55 -1.46 2.60
N ILE A 72 -7.83 -0.77 1.48
CA ILE A 72 -7.61 -1.28 0.11
C ILE A 72 -6.13 -1.63 -0.08
N ARG A 73 -5.21 -0.71 0.26
CA ARG A 73 -3.77 -0.93 0.14
C ARG A 73 -3.29 -2.17 0.91
N LEU A 74 -3.72 -2.31 2.15
CA LEU A 74 -3.32 -3.45 3.00
C LEU A 74 -3.88 -4.77 2.46
N ARG A 75 -5.12 -4.79 2.00
CA ARG A 75 -5.73 -5.97 1.41
C ARG A 75 -5.01 -6.40 0.12
N ILE A 76 -4.66 -5.46 -0.74
CA ILE A 76 -3.87 -5.72 -1.95
C ILE A 76 -2.45 -6.15 -1.60
N ALA A 77 -1.83 -5.57 -0.57
CA ALA A 77 -0.50 -6.00 -0.11
C ALA A 77 -0.48 -7.48 0.29
N PHE A 78 -1.56 -7.98 0.91
CA PHE A 78 -1.76 -9.40 1.19
C PHE A 78 -1.79 -10.24 -0.09
N HIS A 79 -2.59 -9.86 -1.10
CA HIS A 79 -2.65 -10.59 -2.37
C HIS A 79 -1.31 -10.61 -3.10
N ASN A 80 -0.59 -9.50 -3.05
CA ASN A 80 0.74 -9.37 -3.65
C ASN A 80 1.84 -10.12 -2.88
N GLN A 81 1.59 -10.51 -1.62
CA GLN A 81 2.61 -11.00 -0.69
C GLN A 81 3.82 -10.06 -0.58
N CYS A 82 3.56 -8.74 -0.67
CA CYS A 82 4.56 -7.71 -0.48
C CYS A 82 4.79 -7.50 1.02
N ARG A 83 5.75 -8.20 1.59
CA ARG A 83 6.00 -8.21 3.05
C ARG A 83 6.25 -6.83 3.62
N THR A 84 7.05 -6.00 2.94
CA THR A 84 7.27 -4.60 3.30
C THR A 84 5.98 -3.79 3.23
N CYS A 85 5.17 -3.96 2.16
CA CYS A 85 3.90 -3.25 2.02
C CYS A 85 2.91 -3.63 3.12
N MET A 86 2.88 -4.91 3.53
CA MET A 86 2.05 -5.39 4.64
C MET A 86 2.49 -4.85 6.00
N ALA A 87 3.79 -4.60 6.17
CA ALA A 87 4.34 -4.08 7.42
C ALA A 87 4.08 -2.58 7.62
N MET A 88 3.88 -1.81 6.55
CA MET A 88 3.67 -0.35 6.65
C MET A 88 2.29 0.02 7.16
N ARG A 89 2.22 1.13 7.92
CA ARG A 89 0.98 1.82 8.34
C ARG A 89 1.14 3.31 8.14
N HIS A 90 0.26 3.93 7.36
CA HIS A 90 0.25 5.37 7.18
C HIS A 90 -0.36 6.07 8.40
N ASP A 91 0.38 7.00 9.00
CA ASP A 91 -0.09 7.74 10.17
C ASP A 91 -1.38 8.52 9.89
N ALA A 92 -1.52 9.09 8.69
CA ALA A 92 -2.74 9.78 8.28
C ALA A 92 -3.99 8.87 8.33
N ALA A 93 -3.86 7.59 7.95
CA ALA A 93 -4.96 6.62 8.03
C ALA A 93 -5.20 6.15 9.47
N ARG A 94 -4.13 6.02 10.29
CA ARG A 94 -4.27 5.72 11.72
C ARG A 94 -5.04 6.81 12.46
N ASN A 95 -4.78 8.07 12.14
CA ASN A 95 -5.51 9.21 12.66
C ASN A 95 -6.97 9.23 12.18
N ASP A 96 -7.27 8.59 11.05
CA ASP A 96 -8.62 8.35 10.50
C ASP A 96 -9.23 6.99 10.91
N GLY A 97 -8.75 6.42 12.03
CA GLY A 97 -9.35 5.27 12.70
C GLY A 97 -8.87 3.89 12.25
N VAL A 98 -7.78 3.79 11.48
CA VAL A 98 -7.17 2.48 11.18
C VAL A 98 -6.37 2.01 12.39
N THR A 99 -6.95 1.12 13.17
CA THR A 99 -6.31 0.43 14.31
C THR A 99 -5.81 -0.94 13.89
N GLU A 100 -4.88 -1.54 14.65
CA GLU A 100 -4.45 -2.92 14.38
C GLU A 100 -5.60 -3.93 14.54
N GLY A 101 -6.57 -3.67 15.42
CA GLY A 101 -7.80 -4.47 15.51
C GLY A 101 -8.59 -4.45 14.20
N LEU A 102 -8.70 -3.27 13.56
CA LEU A 102 -9.34 -3.15 12.26
C LEU A 102 -8.54 -3.85 11.16
N VAL A 103 -7.20 -3.81 11.22
CA VAL A 103 -6.35 -4.54 10.27
C VAL A 103 -6.58 -6.04 10.37
N CYS A 104 -6.83 -6.60 11.56
CA CYS A 104 -7.22 -7.99 11.74
C CYS A 104 -8.53 -8.33 11.00
N SER A 105 -9.46 -7.39 10.87
CA SER A 105 -10.71 -7.58 10.12
C SER A 105 -10.50 -7.81 8.62
N LEU A 106 -9.32 -7.44 8.09
CA LEU A 106 -8.97 -7.67 6.70
C LEU A 106 -8.66 -9.15 6.37
N GLU A 107 -8.53 -10.02 7.36
CA GLU A 107 -8.40 -11.46 7.09
C GLU A 107 -9.67 -12.01 6.44
N LYS A 108 -10.83 -11.57 6.93
CA LYS A 108 -12.15 -11.94 6.44
C LYS A 108 -13.10 -10.72 6.40
N PRO A 109 -12.96 -9.85 5.40
CA PRO A 109 -13.69 -8.58 5.37
C PRO A 109 -15.21 -8.73 5.40
N GLU A 110 -15.75 -9.79 4.76
CA GLU A 110 -17.19 -10.02 4.69
C GLU A 110 -17.80 -10.36 6.07
N GLU A 111 -17.02 -10.99 6.96
CA GLU A 111 -17.48 -11.41 8.28
C GLU A 111 -17.32 -10.31 9.35
N SER A 112 -16.60 -9.22 9.02
CA SER A 112 -16.28 -8.19 10.00
C SER A 112 -17.42 -7.22 10.23
N SER A 113 -17.78 -7.02 11.51
CA SER A 113 -18.69 -5.96 11.94
C SER A 113 -18.04 -4.57 12.03
N ASP A 114 -16.70 -4.51 12.03
CA ASP A 114 -15.93 -3.27 12.17
C ASP A 114 -15.78 -2.51 10.84
N LEU A 115 -16.16 -3.17 9.74
CA LEU A 115 -16.18 -2.58 8.40
C LEU A 115 -17.59 -2.13 8.03
N THR A 116 -17.70 -0.94 7.44
CA THR A 116 -18.96 -0.46 6.85
C THR A 116 -19.32 -1.25 5.59
N ALA A 117 -20.56 -1.15 5.13
CA ALA A 117 -21.00 -1.76 3.88
C ALA A 117 -20.22 -1.21 2.66
N ALA A 118 -19.93 0.09 2.66
CA ALA A 118 -19.12 0.74 1.63
C ALA A 118 -17.68 0.19 1.60
N GLU A 119 -17.05 0.04 2.78
CA GLU A 119 -15.70 -0.54 2.88
C GLU A 119 -15.67 -1.99 2.41
N ARG A 120 -16.65 -2.81 2.77
CA ARG A 120 -16.74 -4.19 2.29
C ARG A 120 -16.91 -4.27 0.77
N ALA A 121 -17.76 -3.42 0.17
CA ALA A 121 -17.92 -3.37 -1.28
C ALA A 121 -16.62 -3.01 -2.00
N ALA A 122 -15.90 -1.99 -1.51
CA ALA A 122 -14.61 -1.57 -2.07
C ALA A 122 -13.53 -2.65 -1.88
N LEU A 123 -13.50 -3.35 -0.74
CA LEU A 123 -12.56 -4.45 -0.50
C LEU A 123 -12.86 -5.67 -1.38
N SER A 124 -14.15 -5.99 -1.61
CA SER A 124 -14.55 -7.04 -2.55
C SER A 124 -14.09 -6.72 -3.98
N PHE A 125 -14.26 -5.46 -4.42
CA PHE A 125 -13.70 -5.00 -5.69
C PHE A 125 -12.18 -5.14 -5.74
N ALA A 126 -11.47 -4.73 -4.68
CA ALA A 126 -10.01 -4.84 -4.59
C ALA A 126 -9.53 -6.30 -4.64
N ASP A 127 -10.25 -7.23 -4.01
CA ASP A 127 -9.98 -8.67 -4.08
C ASP A 127 -10.10 -9.19 -5.51
N LEU A 128 -11.21 -8.89 -6.19
CA LEU A 128 -11.41 -9.26 -7.59
C LEU A 128 -10.35 -8.62 -8.48
N PHE A 129 -10.08 -7.33 -8.31
CA PHE A 129 -9.07 -6.62 -9.10
C PHE A 129 -7.67 -7.25 -8.97
N ALA A 130 -7.32 -7.69 -7.78
CA ALA A 130 -6.02 -8.31 -7.52
C ALA A 130 -5.92 -9.78 -7.96
N THR A 131 -7.04 -10.52 -8.05
CA THR A 131 -7.03 -11.98 -8.23
C THR A 131 -7.72 -12.45 -9.50
N ASP A 132 -8.85 -11.85 -9.86
CA ASP A 132 -9.68 -12.23 -11.03
C ASP A 132 -10.46 -11.02 -11.57
N HIS A 133 -9.74 -10.08 -12.19
CA HIS A 133 -10.35 -8.85 -12.70
C HIS A 133 -11.39 -9.09 -13.81
N LEU A 134 -11.39 -10.26 -14.46
CA LEU A 134 -12.39 -10.59 -15.47
C LEU A 134 -13.76 -10.94 -14.86
N ALA A 135 -13.82 -11.20 -13.56
CA ALA A 135 -15.06 -11.36 -12.82
C ALA A 135 -15.71 -10.02 -12.39
N ILE A 136 -15.05 -8.89 -12.65
CA ILE A 136 -15.63 -7.56 -12.40
C ILE A 136 -16.59 -7.22 -13.54
N ASP A 137 -17.87 -7.38 -13.27
CA ASP A 137 -18.97 -7.11 -14.20
C ASP A 137 -19.82 -5.89 -13.79
N ASP A 138 -20.92 -5.66 -14.50
CA ASP A 138 -21.83 -4.55 -14.22
C ASP A 138 -22.42 -4.64 -12.80
N ALA A 139 -22.67 -5.83 -12.28
CA ALA A 139 -23.25 -6.01 -10.96
C ALA A 139 -22.29 -5.56 -9.84
N VAL A 140 -20.98 -5.77 -10.01
CA VAL A 140 -19.96 -5.28 -9.09
C VAL A 140 -19.94 -3.75 -9.06
N TYR A 141 -20.00 -3.11 -10.23
CA TYR A 141 -20.08 -1.65 -10.32
C TYR A 141 -21.40 -1.10 -9.79
N ASP A 142 -22.52 -1.77 -10.01
CA ASP A 142 -23.83 -1.37 -9.48
C ASP A 142 -23.87 -1.43 -7.94
N ASP A 143 -23.20 -2.42 -7.33
CA ASP A 143 -23.05 -2.46 -5.86
C ASP A 143 -22.19 -1.31 -5.35
N LEU A 144 -21.06 -1.01 -5.99
CA LEU A 144 -20.20 0.12 -5.64
C LEU A 144 -20.93 1.47 -5.76
N ARG A 145 -21.72 1.70 -6.81
CA ARG A 145 -22.50 2.93 -7.04
C ARG A 145 -23.54 3.22 -5.95
N ARG A 146 -23.84 2.25 -5.10
CA ARG A 146 -24.69 2.49 -3.92
C ARG A 146 -24.01 3.36 -2.86
N TYR A 147 -22.69 3.45 -2.92
CA TYR A 147 -21.86 4.08 -1.89
C TYR A 147 -20.92 5.16 -2.42
N PHE A 148 -20.55 5.10 -3.69
CA PHE A 148 -19.51 5.91 -4.31
C PHE A 148 -20.01 6.58 -5.59
N ASP A 149 -19.56 7.81 -5.83
CA ASP A 149 -19.78 8.46 -7.11
C ASP A 149 -18.76 8.00 -8.18
N GLU A 150 -18.94 8.44 -9.44
CA GLU A 150 -18.07 8.01 -10.55
C GLU A 150 -16.60 8.47 -10.37
N GLY A 151 -16.37 9.61 -9.70
CA GLY A 151 -15.01 10.09 -9.38
C GLY A 151 -14.34 9.19 -8.34
N GLU A 152 -15.07 8.84 -7.28
CA GLU A 152 -14.62 7.94 -6.23
C GLU A 152 -14.38 6.52 -6.78
N LEU A 153 -15.19 6.05 -7.73
CA LEU A 153 -14.97 4.76 -8.42
C LEU A 153 -13.67 4.76 -9.22
N VAL A 154 -13.36 5.86 -9.91
CA VAL A 154 -12.07 6.01 -10.60
C VAL A 154 -10.92 6.03 -9.60
N GLU A 155 -11.06 6.70 -8.46
CA GLU A 155 -10.04 6.75 -7.41
C GLU A 155 -9.80 5.37 -6.79
N ILE A 156 -10.86 4.60 -6.48
CA ILE A 156 -10.76 3.21 -6.03
C ILE A 156 -9.98 2.36 -7.06
N GLY A 157 -10.36 2.46 -8.34
CA GLY A 157 -9.70 1.73 -9.41
C GLY A 157 -8.21 2.08 -9.55
N MET A 158 -7.87 3.37 -9.46
CA MET A 158 -6.48 3.84 -9.52
C MET A 158 -5.67 3.39 -8.30
N ASN A 159 -6.26 3.43 -7.10
CA ASN A 159 -5.65 2.90 -5.89
C ASN A 159 -5.32 1.41 -6.08
N CYS A 160 -6.29 0.60 -6.50
CA CYS A 160 -6.09 -0.81 -6.80
C CYS A 160 -5.00 -1.05 -7.84
N ALA A 161 -5.01 -0.31 -8.96
CA ALA A 161 -4.05 -0.48 -10.05
C ALA A 161 -2.61 -0.18 -9.60
N MET A 162 -2.43 0.92 -8.87
CA MET A 162 -1.11 1.32 -8.36
C MET A 162 -0.60 0.32 -7.31
N ASP A 163 -1.45 -0.11 -6.38
CA ASP A 163 -1.05 -1.03 -5.32
C ASP A 163 -0.78 -2.44 -5.85
N VAL A 164 -1.57 -2.93 -6.81
CA VAL A 164 -1.30 -4.22 -7.47
C VAL A 164 0.01 -4.15 -8.25
N GLY A 165 0.19 -3.15 -9.11
CA GLY A 165 1.36 -3.03 -9.95
C GLY A 165 2.64 -2.83 -9.15
N MET A 166 2.67 -1.80 -8.30
CA MET A 166 3.85 -1.44 -7.52
C MET A 166 4.12 -2.44 -6.40
N GLY A 167 3.09 -2.97 -5.77
CA GLY A 167 3.26 -3.96 -4.71
C GLY A 167 3.82 -5.28 -5.23
N ARG A 168 3.37 -5.76 -6.40
CA ARG A 168 3.97 -6.95 -7.05
C ARG A 168 5.41 -6.69 -7.46
N LEU A 169 5.70 -5.54 -8.03
CA LEU A 169 7.05 -5.16 -8.40
C LEU A 169 7.97 -5.13 -7.18
N ALA A 170 7.56 -4.45 -6.09
CA ALA A 170 8.30 -4.39 -4.83
C ALA A 170 8.51 -5.79 -4.21
N ALA A 171 7.50 -6.66 -4.24
CA ALA A 171 7.62 -8.03 -3.78
C ALA A 171 8.69 -8.82 -4.55
N THR A 172 8.84 -8.56 -5.86
CA THR A 172 9.90 -9.21 -6.67
C THR A 172 11.30 -8.72 -6.32
N TRP A 173 11.47 -7.56 -5.71
CA TRP A 173 12.78 -7.03 -5.31
C TRP A 173 13.30 -7.61 -4.01
N ASP A 174 12.43 -8.18 -3.19
CA ASP A 174 12.79 -8.85 -1.92
C ASP A 174 13.52 -7.93 -0.93
N LEU A 175 13.02 -6.70 -0.79
CA LEU A 175 13.58 -5.67 0.08
C LEU A 175 13.04 -5.85 1.51
N VAL A 176 13.61 -6.78 2.28
CA VAL A 176 13.09 -7.21 3.58
C VAL A 176 14.14 -7.18 4.70
N ASP A 177 15.32 -6.62 4.44
CA ASP A 177 16.47 -6.76 5.33
C ASP A 177 16.26 -6.07 6.70
N ASP A 178 15.39 -5.06 6.80
CA ASP A 178 15.01 -4.39 8.05
C ASP A 178 13.73 -4.91 8.69
N LEU A 179 13.03 -5.85 8.05
CA LEU A 179 11.90 -6.50 8.69
C LEU A 179 12.38 -7.45 9.80
N PRO A 180 11.59 -7.63 10.87
CA PRO A 180 11.84 -8.69 11.85
C PRO A 180 12.04 -10.05 11.17
N GLU A 181 12.95 -10.87 11.71
CA GLU A 181 13.37 -12.15 11.10
C GLU A 181 12.19 -13.05 10.74
N GLN A 182 11.16 -13.10 11.59
CA GLN A 182 9.96 -13.91 11.36
C GLN A 182 9.18 -13.53 10.10
N TYR A 183 9.39 -12.34 9.52
CA TYR A 183 8.73 -11.87 8.30
C TYR A 183 9.62 -11.95 7.06
N ARG A 184 10.82 -12.53 7.16
CA ARG A 184 11.77 -12.62 6.05
C ARG A 184 11.70 -13.94 5.29
N ASP A 185 11.03 -14.97 5.82
CA ASP A 185 10.90 -16.28 5.18
C ASP A 185 10.09 -16.16 3.86
N PRO A 186 10.71 -16.42 2.69
CA PRO A 186 10.02 -16.32 1.40
C PRO A 186 9.03 -17.47 1.16
N GLU A 187 9.13 -18.59 1.88
CA GLU A 187 8.25 -19.74 1.71
C GLU A 187 6.93 -19.59 2.50
N ARG A 188 6.91 -18.69 3.49
CA ARG A 188 5.73 -18.44 4.31
C ARG A 188 4.87 -17.34 3.69
N ARG A 189 3.55 -17.54 3.69
CA ARG A 189 2.58 -16.49 3.40
C ARG A 189 2.24 -15.73 4.68
N TYR A 190 2.14 -14.42 4.54
CA TYR A 190 1.81 -13.50 5.64
C TYR A 190 0.56 -12.70 5.30
N GLY A 191 -0.13 -12.21 6.34
CA GLY A 191 -1.12 -11.17 6.23
C GLY A 191 -0.68 -9.89 6.94
N PRO A 192 -1.24 -8.72 6.63
CA PRO A 192 -1.00 -7.48 7.38
C PRO A 192 -1.32 -7.64 8.87
N TRP A 193 -2.26 -8.51 9.22
CA TRP A 193 -2.69 -8.84 10.58
C TRP A 193 -1.70 -9.72 11.36
N ASP A 194 -0.72 -10.33 10.69
CA ASP A 194 0.36 -11.09 11.34
C ASP A 194 1.50 -10.19 11.84
N ILE A 195 1.50 -8.90 11.47
CA ILE A 195 2.60 -7.97 11.76
C ILE A 195 2.42 -7.38 13.14
N ALA A 196 3.17 -7.87 14.12
CA ALA A 196 3.08 -7.41 15.51
C ALA A 196 3.64 -5.98 15.71
N GLU A 197 4.69 -5.62 14.96
CA GLU A 197 5.36 -4.33 15.06
C GLU A 197 5.38 -3.66 13.66
N PRO A 198 4.32 -2.96 13.27
CA PRO A 198 4.27 -2.34 11.96
C PRO A 198 5.19 -1.12 11.87
N ILE A 199 5.68 -0.88 10.64
CA ILE A 199 6.50 0.27 10.29
C ILE A 199 5.58 1.48 10.09
N ARG A 200 5.78 2.53 10.84
CA ARG A 200 5.02 3.78 10.70
C ARG A 200 5.58 4.62 9.57
N VAL A 201 4.68 5.12 8.73
CA VAL A 201 4.99 5.99 7.60
C VAL A 201 4.17 7.27 7.70
N GLY A 202 4.83 8.40 7.77
CA GLY A 202 4.21 9.71 7.92
C GLY A 202 4.97 10.60 8.89
N ASN A 203 4.63 11.88 8.94
CA ASN A 203 5.16 12.80 9.93
C ASN A 203 4.44 12.52 11.27
N ALA A 204 5.22 12.29 12.34
CA ALA A 204 4.69 12.51 13.68
C ALA A 204 4.36 14.01 13.77
N GLU A 205 3.10 14.35 14.05
CA GLU A 205 2.71 15.70 14.43
C GLU A 205 3.44 16.14 15.71
#